data_1dbf313652fc344f26c073ad83b7892b
#
_entry.id   1dbf313652fc344f26c073ad83b7892b
#
_cell.length_a   1.000
_cell.length_b   1.000
_cell.length_c   1.000
_cell.angle_alpha   90.00
_cell.angle_beta   90.00
_cell.angle_gamma   90.00
#
_symmetry.space_group_name_H-M   'P 1'
#
loop_
_entity.id
_entity.type
_entity.pdbx_description
1 polymer ?
#
loop_
_entity_poly.entity_id
_entity_poly.type
_entity_poly.pdbx_seq_one_letter_code
_entity_poly.pdbx_strand_id
1 'polypeptide(L)'
;IASSSKMLVAGVLLSLQDDGLLDIDAPIADAVDWGSSNPEITPAHLLSNSSGLIGLFPDPGYGPYVCQFLPAGTLQDCAESIFTSPNDDGDITPPDVAFNYGGAQWQVAGAVAEAVSGKSWAELVNETYVQPCGVESLAFNNHFTQMGEGFNYPVEFNSDPSTLIATDNPNLEGGAYITAPDYGQLLLMHLRGGLCGDEQVLSQEALDTMHADRIAAAYDGSAGGAGTGYGMGWWIDRESGRISDAGAYGTVPWLDLEDGYGAYLVIEATSGEGNDLASQLYDIVDDAVNAG
;
A
#
# COMPACT_ATOMS: atom_id res chain seq x y z
N ILE A 1 0.79 -4.21 10.09
CA ILE A 1 1.02 -5.17 9.00
C ILE A 1 2.09 -4.71 8.01
N ALA A 2 2.74 -3.59 8.30
CA ALA A 2 3.76 -3.00 7.45
C ALA A 2 3.31 -2.91 5.98
N SER A 3 4.16 -3.29 5.02
CA SER A 3 3.90 -3.13 3.58
C SER A 3 2.60 -3.74 3.09
N SER A 4 2.07 -4.76 3.75
CA SER A 4 0.74 -5.30 3.44
C SER A 4 -0.39 -4.26 3.59
N SER A 5 -0.07 -3.03 4.03
CA SER A 5 -0.96 -1.85 4.03
C SER A 5 -1.15 -1.24 2.64
N LYS A 6 -0.21 -1.43 1.72
CA LYS A 6 -0.15 -0.69 0.45
C LYS A 6 -1.35 -0.96 -0.45
N MET A 7 -1.79 -2.21 -0.54
CA MET A 7 -2.97 -2.54 -1.34
C MET A 7 -4.24 -1.83 -0.83
N LEU A 8 -4.32 -1.61 0.50
CA LEU A 8 -5.45 -0.87 1.10
C LEU A 8 -5.44 0.59 0.67
N VAL A 9 -4.24 1.19 0.62
CA VAL A 9 -4.09 2.58 0.16
C VAL A 9 -4.44 2.70 -1.32
N ALA A 10 -3.96 1.79 -2.14
CA ALA A 10 -4.29 1.78 -3.57
C ALA A 10 -5.80 1.64 -3.81
N GLY A 11 -6.48 0.77 -3.07
CA GLY A 11 -7.92 0.61 -3.19
C GLY A 11 -8.72 1.84 -2.79
N VAL A 12 -8.28 2.61 -1.77
CA VAL A 12 -8.93 3.90 -1.44
C VAL A 12 -8.83 4.87 -2.63
N LEU A 13 -7.67 5.00 -3.26
CA LEU A 13 -7.53 5.90 -4.41
C LEU A 13 -8.35 5.44 -5.61
N LEU A 14 -8.39 4.13 -5.85
CA LEU A 14 -9.18 3.56 -6.94
C LEU A 14 -10.69 3.67 -6.69
N SER A 15 -11.15 3.59 -5.42
CA SER A 15 -12.55 3.87 -5.11
C SER A 15 -12.92 5.33 -5.39
N LEU A 16 -12.01 6.27 -5.11
CA LEU A 16 -12.21 7.69 -5.47
C LEU A 16 -12.23 7.90 -6.99
N GLN A 17 -11.49 7.10 -7.75
CA GLN A 17 -11.58 7.10 -9.20
C GLN A 17 -12.94 6.55 -9.69
N ASP A 18 -13.42 5.44 -9.12
CA ASP A 18 -14.73 4.88 -9.43
C ASP A 18 -15.85 5.91 -9.15
N ASP A 19 -15.71 6.71 -8.10
CA ASP A 19 -16.61 7.80 -7.74
C ASP A 19 -16.47 9.06 -8.63
N GLY A 20 -15.47 9.09 -9.51
CA GLY A 20 -15.18 10.23 -10.39
C GLY A 20 -14.60 11.45 -9.68
N LEU A 21 -14.05 11.27 -8.46
CA LEU A 21 -13.41 12.31 -7.68
C LEU A 21 -11.90 12.43 -7.99
N LEU A 22 -11.30 11.38 -8.51
CA LEU A 22 -9.88 11.29 -8.84
C LEU A 22 -9.71 10.67 -10.22
N ASP A 23 -8.78 11.21 -11.01
CA ASP A 23 -8.21 10.53 -12.16
C ASP A 23 -6.77 10.14 -11.80
N ILE A 24 -6.50 8.85 -11.66
CA ILE A 24 -5.18 8.37 -11.25
C ILE A 24 -4.08 8.62 -12.28
N ASP A 25 -4.43 8.87 -13.52
CA ASP A 25 -3.49 9.18 -14.61
C ASP A 25 -3.34 10.69 -14.85
N ALA A 26 -4.12 11.53 -14.17
CA ALA A 26 -3.94 12.98 -14.20
C ALA A 26 -2.84 13.45 -13.25
N PRO A 27 -2.17 14.59 -13.53
CA PRO A 27 -1.19 15.16 -12.62
C PRO A 27 -1.76 15.43 -11.22
N ILE A 28 -0.99 15.14 -10.17
CA ILE A 28 -1.43 15.46 -8.79
C ILE A 28 -1.59 16.98 -8.57
N ALA A 29 -0.99 17.81 -9.43
CA ALA A 29 -1.18 19.24 -9.46
C ALA A 29 -2.65 19.66 -9.69
N ASP A 30 -3.47 18.80 -10.27
CA ASP A 30 -4.90 19.05 -10.44
C ASP A 30 -5.68 18.88 -9.12
N ALA A 31 -5.11 18.17 -8.15
CA ALA A 31 -5.71 17.91 -6.86
C ALA A 31 -5.15 18.81 -5.72
N VAL A 32 -3.86 19.14 -5.78
CA VAL A 32 -3.15 19.89 -4.73
C VAL A 32 -2.22 20.94 -5.33
N ASP A 33 -2.26 22.17 -4.79
CA ASP A 33 -1.49 23.30 -5.31
C ASP A 33 0.02 23.05 -5.32
N TRP A 34 0.54 22.38 -4.28
CA TRP A 34 1.96 22.03 -4.17
C TRP A 34 2.40 20.95 -5.17
N GLY A 35 1.46 20.25 -5.81
CA GLY A 35 1.72 19.28 -6.86
C GLY A 35 2.45 19.86 -8.08
N SER A 36 2.37 21.17 -8.28
CA SER A 36 3.07 21.89 -9.36
C SER A 36 4.61 21.84 -9.26
N SER A 37 5.16 21.43 -8.11
CA SER A 37 6.62 21.26 -7.92
C SER A 37 7.19 20.14 -8.79
N ASN A 38 6.38 19.10 -9.09
CA ASN A 38 6.72 17.96 -9.97
C ASN A 38 5.50 17.62 -10.84
N PRO A 39 5.23 18.40 -11.90
CA PRO A 39 3.94 18.41 -12.60
C PRO A 39 3.65 17.15 -13.43
N GLU A 40 4.63 16.27 -13.61
CA GLU A 40 4.47 15.02 -14.38
C GLU A 40 4.05 13.83 -13.50
N ILE A 41 4.10 13.97 -12.16
CA ILE A 41 3.75 12.89 -11.26
C ILE A 41 2.24 12.74 -11.15
N THR A 42 1.76 11.52 -11.29
CA THR A 42 0.35 11.13 -11.14
C THR A 42 0.15 10.20 -9.95
N PRO A 43 -1.07 10.02 -9.44
CA PRO A 43 -1.37 9.00 -8.44
C PRO A 43 -0.95 7.59 -8.86
N ALA A 44 -1.10 7.24 -10.13
CA ALA A 44 -0.67 5.95 -10.65
C ALA A 44 0.83 5.72 -10.49
N HIS A 45 1.66 6.75 -10.74
CA HIS A 45 3.10 6.68 -10.50
C HIS A 45 3.45 6.48 -9.02
N LEU A 46 2.72 7.14 -8.13
CA LEU A 46 2.92 6.99 -6.67
C LEU A 46 2.60 5.55 -6.21
N LEU A 47 1.44 5.02 -6.62
CA LEU A 47 0.96 3.70 -6.22
C LEU A 47 1.78 2.53 -6.82
N SER A 48 2.47 2.77 -7.93
CA SER A 48 3.35 1.78 -8.57
C SER A 48 4.83 1.94 -8.21
N ASN A 49 5.18 2.82 -7.27
CA ASN A 49 6.57 3.14 -6.90
C ASN A 49 7.43 3.62 -8.09
N SER A 50 6.80 4.29 -9.04
CA SER A 50 7.40 4.77 -10.29
C SER A 50 7.41 6.29 -10.43
N SER A 51 7.10 7.00 -9.36
CA SER A 51 7.03 8.47 -9.36
C SER A 51 8.37 9.17 -9.56
N GLY A 52 9.49 8.46 -9.38
CA GLY A 52 10.82 9.04 -9.38
C GLY A 52 11.25 9.63 -8.04
N LEU A 53 10.37 9.68 -7.04
CA LEU A 53 10.74 10.04 -5.67
C LEU A 53 11.67 8.99 -5.08
N ILE A 54 12.51 9.41 -4.12
CA ILE A 54 13.49 8.54 -3.47
C ILE A 54 12.77 7.41 -2.73
N GLY A 55 13.23 6.18 -2.96
CA GLY A 55 12.74 4.98 -2.27
C GLY A 55 13.47 4.69 -0.96
N LEU A 56 13.21 3.52 -0.38
CA LEU A 56 13.86 3.04 0.84
C LEU A 56 15.37 2.74 0.64
N PHE A 57 15.79 2.54 -0.59
CA PHE A 57 17.18 2.23 -0.92
C PHE A 57 17.74 3.27 -1.87
N PRO A 58 19.01 3.70 -1.70
CA PRO A 58 19.96 3.20 -0.69
C PRO A 58 19.84 3.84 0.69
N ASP A 59 18.97 4.84 0.90
CA ASP A 59 18.82 5.56 2.17
C ASP A 59 17.40 5.49 2.74
N PRO A 60 17.09 4.49 3.60
CA PRO A 60 15.77 4.38 4.23
C PRO A 60 15.47 5.53 5.20
N GLY A 61 16.48 6.25 5.65
CA GLY A 61 16.39 7.38 6.56
C GLY A 61 16.51 8.75 5.89
N TYR A 62 16.23 8.85 4.58
CA TYR A 62 16.34 10.11 3.85
C TYR A 62 15.67 11.26 4.59
N GLY A 63 16.48 12.21 5.07
CA GLY A 63 16.07 13.23 6.02
C GLY A 63 14.80 14.02 5.64
N PRO A 64 14.64 14.49 4.38
CA PRO A 64 13.44 15.18 3.95
C PRO A 64 12.14 14.37 4.07
N TYR A 65 12.21 13.05 4.07
CA TYR A 65 11.05 12.17 4.12
C TYR A 65 10.77 11.56 5.50
N VAL A 66 11.53 11.95 6.52
CA VAL A 66 11.43 11.37 7.86
C VAL A 66 10.06 11.56 8.52
N CYS A 67 9.30 12.60 8.10
CA CYS A 67 7.97 12.88 8.64
C CYS A 67 6.99 11.70 8.45
N GLN A 68 7.18 10.86 7.44
CA GLN A 68 6.36 9.67 7.22
C GLN A 68 6.40 8.67 8.38
N PHE A 69 7.45 8.70 9.19
CA PHE A 69 7.62 7.81 10.35
C PHE A 69 7.29 8.48 11.68
N LEU A 70 6.83 9.73 11.67
CA LEU A 70 6.53 10.50 12.87
C LEU A 70 5.01 10.68 13.03
N PRO A 71 4.44 10.42 14.21
CA PRO A 71 3.02 10.61 14.46
C PRO A 71 2.62 12.09 14.62
N ALA A 72 3.56 13.03 14.55
CA ALA A 72 3.32 14.45 14.72
C ALA A 72 2.99 15.15 13.39
N GLY A 73 2.16 16.16 13.43
CA GLY A 73 1.71 16.91 12.25
C GLY A 73 0.51 16.25 11.57
N THR A 74 0.29 16.61 10.32
CA THR A 74 -0.79 16.07 9.50
C THR A 74 -0.24 15.33 8.29
N LEU A 75 -1.05 14.46 7.71
CA LEU A 75 -0.71 13.79 6.45
C LEU A 75 -0.45 14.82 5.34
N GLN A 76 -1.24 15.89 5.29
CA GLN A 76 -1.07 16.97 4.32
C GLN A 76 0.28 17.66 4.46
N ASP A 77 0.65 18.11 5.69
CA ASP A 77 1.93 18.79 5.93
C ASP A 77 3.13 17.90 5.58
N CYS A 78 3.04 16.61 5.92
CA CYS A 78 4.10 15.65 5.61
C CYS A 78 4.24 15.43 4.10
N ALA A 79 3.13 15.23 3.40
CA ALA A 79 3.13 15.00 1.95
C ALA A 79 3.64 16.24 1.19
N GLU A 80 3.20 17.43 1.55
CA GLU A 80 3.72 18.69 0.98
C GLU A 80 5.23 18.82 1.23
N SER A 81 5.69 18.54 2.45
CA SER A 81 7.12 18.58 2.79
C SER A 81 7.93 17.60 1.95
N ILE A 82 7.44 16.35 1.76
CA ILE A 82 8.08 15.35 0.91
C ILE A 82 8.18 15.84 -0.53
N PHE A 83 7.07 16.35 -1.06
CA PHE A 83 6.93 16.62 -2.48
C PHE A 83 7.63 17.92 -2.92
N THR A 84 7.73 18.89 -2.03
CA THR A 84 8.34 20.21 -2.29
C THR A 84 9.76 20.35 -1.73
N SER A 85 10.28 19.33 -1.04
CA SER A 85 11.66 19.38 -0.56
C SER A 85 12.59 19.63 -1.73
N PRO A 86 13.54 20.59 -1.60
CA PRO A 86 14.59 20.77 -2.58
C PRO A 86 15.48 19.51 -2.53
N ASN A 87 15.15 18.55 -3.36
CA ASN A 87 15.99 17.40 -3.55
C ASN A 87 17.18 17.86 -4.37
N ASP A 88 18.36 17.38 -4.04
CA ASP A 88 19.48 17.50 -4.96
C ASP A 88 19.00 16.89 -6.28
N ASP A 89 19.12 17.66 -7.38
CA ASP A 89 18.60 17.31 -8.71
C ASP A 89 19.04 15.91 -9.22
N GLY A 90 20.00 15.26 -8.53
CA GLY A 90 20.47 13.90 -8.82
C GLY A 90 19.70 12.77 -8.13
N ASP A 91 18.85 13.09 -7.16
CA ASP A 91 18.17 12.07 -6.33
C ASP A 91 16.77 11.72 -6.87
N ILE A 92 16.15 12.64 -7.62
CA ILE A 92 14.85 12.44 -8.25
C ILE A 92 15.03 12.14 -9.74
N THR A 93 14.34 11.10 -10.21
CA THR A 93 14.24 10.77 -11.63
C THR A 93 12.88 11.17 -12.18
N PRO A 94 12.73 11.36 -13.51
CA PRO A 94 11.40 11.48 -14.08
C PRO A 94 10.52 10.26 -13.77
N PRO A 95 9.18 10.42 -13.72
CA PRO A 95 8.28 9.29 -13.56
C PRO A 95 8.53 8.21 -14.63
N ASP A 96 8.28 6.96 -14.29
CA ASP A 96 8.45 5.79 -15.14
C ASP A 96 9.89 5.53 -15.67
N VAL A 97 10.91 6.14 -15.06
CA VAL A 97 12.32 5.88 -15.39
C VAL A 97 12.95 4.86 -14.45
N ALA A 98 12.53 4.84 -13.17
CA ALA A 98 13.06 3.92 -12.16
C ALA A 98 11.99 3.44 -11.20
N PHE A 99 12.07 2.18 -10.80
CA PHE A 99 11.27 1.63 -9.71
C PHE A 99 11.97 1.90 -8.39
N ASN A 100 11.38 2.73 -7.55
CA ASN A 100 11.93 3.14 -6.26
C ASN A 100 10.95 2.77 -5.14
N TYR A 101 11.00 1.53 -4.66
CA TYR A 101 10.13 1.09 -3.56
C TYR A 101 10.36 1.94 -2.30
N GLY A 102 9.31 2.60 -1.79
CA GLY A 102 9.44 3.46 -0.62
C GLY A 102 8.17 4.19 -0.20
N GLY A 103 8.13 4.62 1.06
CA GLY A 103 6.93 5.10 1.73
C GLY A 103 6.51 6.52 1.38
N ALA A 104 7.44 7.39 1.01
CA ALA A 104 7.15 8.79 0.74
C ALA A 104 6.06 8.98 -0.32
N GLN A 105 6.07 8.15 -1.36
CA GLN A 105 5.06 8.14 -2.42
C GLN A 105 3.66 7.85 -1.89
N TRP A 106 3.56 6.94 -0.93
CA TRP A 106 2.28 6.55 -0.31
C TRP A 106 1.71 7.65 0.58
N GLN A 107 2.57 8.40 1.31
CA GLN A 107 2.15 9.60 2.04
C GLN A 107 1.55 10.65 1.10
N VAL A 108 2.24 10.90 -0.04
CA VAL A 108 1.75 11.83 -1.07
C VAL A 108 0.42 11.35 -1.65
N ALA A 109 0.30 10.07 -2.00
CA ALA A 109 -0.94 9.50 -2.53
C ALA A 109 -2.12 9.66 -1.56
N GLY A 110 -1.93 9.40 -0.28
CA GLY A 110 -2.97 9.60 0.72
C GLY A 110 -3.39 11.05 0.91
N ALA A 111 -2.43 11.99 0.86
CA ALA A 111 -2.76 13.41 0.93
C ALA A 111 -3.57 13.87 -0.29
N VAL A 112 -3.27 13.35 -1.48
CA VAL A 112 -4.10 13.57 -2.68
C VAL A 112 -5.52 13.05 -2.45
N ALA A 113 -5.67 11.84 -1.90
CA ALA A 113 -6.99 11.28 -1.60
C ALA A 113 -7.80 12.13 -0.62
N GLU A 114 -7.17 12.64 0.46
CA GLU A 114 -7.82 13.58 1.38
C GLU A 114 -8.23 14.89 0.69
N ALA A 115 -7.36 15.43 -0.16
CA ALA A 115 -7.61 16.70 -0.83
C ALA A 115 -8.80 16.63 -1.79
N VAL A 116 -8.89 15.59 -2.61
CA VAL A 116 -10.00 15.46 -3.59
C VAL A 116 -11.33 15.09 -2.95
N SER A 117 -11.30 14.39 -1.82
CA SER A 117 -12.50 13.94 -1.12
C SER A 117 -13.00 14.93 -0.07
N GLY A 118 -12.12 15.77 0.48
CA GLY A 118 -12.40 16.61 1.63
C GLY A 118 -12.57 15.82 2.94
N LYS A 119 -12.14 14.56 2.99
CA LYS A 119 -12.24 13.65 4.13
C LYS A 119 -10.87 13.34 4.69
N SER A 120 -10.79 13.03 5.98
CA SER A 120 -9.57 12.49 6.59
C SER A 120 -9.29 11.06 6.10
N TRP A 121 -8.04 10.64 6.19
CA TRP A 121 -7.66 9.25 5.85
C TRP A 121 -8.48 8.21 6.61
N ALA A 122 -8.75 8.44 7.89
CA ALA A 122 -9.56 7.55 8.71
C ALA A 122 -11.00 7.43 8.20
N GLU A 123 -11.61 8.55 7.76
CA GLU A 123 -12.95 8.53 7.15
C GLU A 123 -12.95 7.78 5.82
N LEU A 124 -11.94 7.98 4.98
CA LEU A 124 -11.79 7.27 3.72
C LEU A 124 -11.68 5.75 3.93
N VAL A 125 -10.82 5.30 4.84
CA VAL A 125 -10.69 3.86 5.18
C VAL A 125 -11.99 3.30 5.71
N ASN A 126 -12.69 4.05 6.56
CA ASN A 126 -13.96 3.64 7.13
C ASN A 126 -15.05 3.46 6.06
N GLU A 127 -15.15 4.40 5.13
CA GLU A 127 -16.16 4.35 4.07
C GLU A 127 -15.81 3.32 2.98
N THR A 128 -14.53 3.18 2.64
CA THR A 128 -14.11 2.23 1.59
C THR A 128 -14.18 0.78 2.08
N TYR A 129 -13.78 0.51 3.33
CA TYR A 129 -13.62 -0.88 3.77
C TYR A 129 -14.39 -1.25 5.03
N VAL A 130 -14.31 -0.42 6.09
CA VAL A 130 -14.82 -0.84 7.40
C VAL A 130 -16.31 -1.04 7.35
N GLN A 131 -17.06 -0.06 6.85
CA GLN A 131 -18.52 -0.14 6.78
C GLN A 131 -19.00 -1.19 5.78
N PRO A 132 -18.57 -1.18 4.49
CA PRO A 132 -19.14 -2.09 3.51
C PRO A 132 -18.67 -3.55 3.71
N CYS A 133 -17.45 -3.79 4.21
CA CYS A 133 -16.92 -5.14 4.39
C CYS A 133 -17.06 -5.67 5.83
N GLY A 134 -17.47 -4.82 6.79
CA GLY A 134 -17.58 -5.20 8.19
C GLY A 134 -16.24 -5.52 8.86
N VAL A 135 -15.15 -4.93 8.36
CA VAL A 135 -13.77 -5.18 8.87
C VAL A 135 -13.42 -4.17 9.97
N GLU A 136 -14.09 -4.29 11.11
CA GLU A 136 -14.02 -3.33 12.21
C GLU A 136 -12.64 -3.17 12.84
N SER A 137 -11.73 -4.14 12.64
CA SER A 137 -10.37 -4.08 13.19
C SER A 137 -9.41 -3.25 12.35
N LEU A 138 -9.82 -2.82 11.14
CA LEU A 138 -8.95 -2.05 10.24
C LEU A 138 -8.85 -0.59 10.67
N ALA A 139 -7.64 -0.13 10.93
CA ALA A 139 -7.31 1.28 10.97
C ALA A 139 -5.83 1.51 10.66
N PHE A 140 -5.42 2.78 10.58
CA PHE A 140 -4.04 3.18 10.34
C PHE A 140 -3.49 3.99 11.51
N ASN A 141 -2.20 3.86 11.74
CA ASN A 141 -1.45 4.61 12.75
C ASN A 141 -0.03 4.93 12.24
N ASN A 142 0.71 5.70 13.00
CA ASN A 142 2.14 5.89 12.78
C ASN A 142 2.91 5.33 13.98
N HIS A 143 3.13 4.02 13.96
CA HIS A 143 3.66 3.27 15.11
C HIS A 143 5.19 3.11 15.11
N PHE A 144 5.88 3.50 14.05
CA PHE A 144 7.32 3.24 13.90
C PHE A 144 8.16 3.81 15.03
N THR A 145 7.82 4.99 15.54
CA THR A 145 8.51 5.58 16.70
C THR A 145 8.07 5.02 18.04
N GLN A 146 7.04 4.19 18.07
CA GLN A 146 6.48 3.57 19.27
C GLN A 146 6.98 2.13 19.47
N MET A 147 7.66 1.58 18.47
CA MET A 147 8.21 0.23 18.53
C MET A 147 9.45 0.16 19.42
N GLY A 148 9.57 -0.93 20.17
CA GLY A 148 10.80 -1.28 20.89
C GLY A 148 11.90 -1.81 19.96
N GLU A 149 12.90 -2.46 20.55
CA GLU A 149 13.96 -3.11 19.78
C GLU A 149 13.40 -4.27 18.93
N GLY A 150 13.85 -4.36 17.69
CA GLY A 150 13.36 -5.34 16.73
C GLY A 150 11.95 -5.01 16.25
N PHE A 151 11.06 -6.02 16.24
CA PHE A 151 9.67 -5.88 15.78
C PHE A 151 8.66 -5.82 16.94
N ASN A 152 9.13 -5.52 18.15
CA ASN A 152 8.28 -5.49 19.32
C ASN A 152 7.57 -4.16 19.47
N TYR A 153 6.25 -4.19 19.50
CA TYR A 153 5.43 -3.05 19.88
C TYR A 153 5.64 -2.67 21.36
N PRO A 154 5.18 -1.47 21.78
CA PRO A 154 5.16 -1.11 23.21
C PRO A 154 4.53 -2.20 24.06
N VAL A 155 5.00 -2.35 25.30
CA VAL A 155 4.50 -3.38 26.24
C VAL A 155 2.99 -3.26 26.43
N GLU A 156 2.49 -2.03 26.41
CA GLU A 156 1.08 -1.70 26.57
C GLU A 156 0.23 -2.12 25.36
N PHE A 157 0.83 -2.34 24.19
CA PHE A 157 0.09 -2.70 22.99
C PHE A 157 -0.70 -3.99 23.18
N ASN A 158 -0.04 -5.07 23.60
CA ASN A 158 -0.65 -6.38 23.87
C ASN A 158 -1.80 -6.73 22.89
N SER A 159 -1.61 -6.44 21.61
CA SER A 159 -2.61 -6.55 20.53
C SER A 159 -3.81 -5.60 20.67
N ASP A 160 -3.70 -4.55 21.48
CA ASP A 160 -4.71 -3.51 21.63
C ASP A 160 -4.26 -2.21 20.95
N PRO A 161 -4.75 -1.91 19.74
CA PRO A 161 -4.37 -0.71 18.99
C PRO A 161 -4.78 0.60 19.68
N SER A 162 -5.68 0.58 20.66
CA SER A 162 -6.07 1.78 21.40
C SER A 162 -4.93 2.34 22.27
N THR A 163 -3.88 1.56 22.50
CA THR A 163 -2.67 2.00 23.22
C THR A 163 -1.69 2.77 22.32
N LEU A 164 -1.87 2.72 21.01
CA LEU A 164 -1.05 3.50 20.07
C LEU A 164 -1.43 4.98 20.14
N ILE A 165 -0.44 5.86 20.04
CA ILE A 165 -0.68 7.31 20.02
C ILE A 165 -1.51 7.65 18.78
N ALA A 166 -2.65 8.31 18.98
CA ALA A 166 -3.47 8.78 17.86
C ALA A 166 -2.71 9.82 17.03
N THR A 167 -2.95 9.85 15.73
CA THR A 167 -2.23 10.72 14.81
C THR A 167 -3.11 11.14 13.63
N ASP A 168 -2.92 12.39 13.19
CA ASP A 168 -3.44 12.90 11.91
C ASP A 168 -2.41 12.74 10.77
N ASN A 169 -1.25 12.11 11.06
CA ASN A 169 -0.23 11.72 10.09
C ASN A 169 0.01 10.20 10.16
N PRO A 170 -0.93 9.37 9.72
CA PRO A 170 -0.73 7.92 9.68
C PRO A 170 0.36 7.57 8.66
N ASN A 171 1.14 6.54 8.94
CA ASN A 171 2.07 6.01 7.93
C ASN A 171 1.30 5.15 6.92
N LEU A 172 1.29 5.55 5.66
CA LEU A 172 0.46 4.88 4.66
C LEU A 172 1.14 3.68 4.01
N GLU A 173 2.48 3.66 3.97
CA GLU A 173 3.18 2.50 3.43
C GLU A 173 3.08 1.25 4.30
N GLY A 174 2.84 1.43 5.62
CA GLY A 174 2.99 0.32 6.55
C GLY A 174 2.28 0.46 7.88
N GLY A 175 1.48 1.50 8.09
CA GLY A 175 0.85 1.80 9.36
C GLY A 175 -0.50 1.16 9.61
N ALA A 176 -1.02 0.36 8.69
CA ALA A 176 -2.27 -0.35 8.92
C ALA A 176 -2.12 -1.45 9.98
N TYR A 177 -3.16 -1.64 10.77
CA TYR A 177 -3.37 -2.80 11.62
C TYR A 177 -4.77 -3.37 11.36
N ILE A 178 -4.85 -4.68 11.37
CA ILE A 178 -6.07 -5.43 11.05
C ILE A 178 -5.90 -6.87 11.53
N THR A 179 -6.99 -7.52 11.90
CA THR A 179 -6.96 -8.95 12.23
C THR A 179 -6.86 -9.82 10.97
N ALA A 180 -6.34 -11.04 11.10
CA ALA A 180 -6.23 -11.95 9.97
C ALA A 180 -7.60 -12.31 9.35
N PRO A 181 -8.68 -12.56 10.11
CA PRO A 181 -10.01 -12.77 9.52
C PRO A 181 -10.50 -11.58 8.70
N ASP A 182 -10.33 -10.34 9.18
CA ASP A 182 -10.77 -9.15 8.48
C ASP A 182 -9.94 -8.91 7.21
N TYR A 183 -8.62 -9.14 7.26
CA TYR A 183 -7.79 -9.08 6.05
C TYR A 183 -8.23 -10.12 5.02
N GLY A 184 -8.59 -11.32 5.46
CA GLY A 184 -9.15 -12.37 4.61
C GLY A 184 -10.45 -11.94 3.91
N GLN A 185 -11.32 -11.14 4.56
CA GLN A 185 -12.50 -10.57 3.91
C GLN A 185 -12.12 -9.62 2.77
N LEU A 186 -11.05 -8.84 2.94
CA LEU A 186 -10.58 -7.94 1.88
C LEU A 186 -9.95 -8.72 0.71
N LEU A 187 -9.20 -9.80 0.98
CA LEU A 187 -8.75 -10.70 -0.09
C LEU A 187 -9.93 -11.32 -0.85
N LEU A 188 -10.97 -11.72 -0.12
CA LEU A 188 -12.20 -12.26 -0.73
C LEU A 188 -12.92 -11.19 -1.57
N MET A 189 -12.92 -9.93 -1.14
CA MET A 189 -13.46 -8.82 -1.93
C MET A 189 -12.77 -8.72 -3.29
N HIS A 190 -11.44 -8.82 -3.36
CA HIS A 190 -10.71 -8.85 -4.62
C HIS A 190 -11.15 -10.00 -5.53
N LEU A 191 -11.32 -11.20 -4.99
CA LEU A 191 -11.73 -12.40 -5.74
C LEU A 191 -13.20 -12.37 -6.20
N ARG A 192 -14.00 -11.52 -5.58
CA ARG A 192 -15.43 -11.36 -5.89
C ARG A 192 -15.72 -10.14 -6.77
N GLY A 193 -14.72 -9.65 -7.50
CA GLY A 193 -14.88 -8.50 -8.38
C GLY A 193 -15.19 -7.20 -7.63
N GLY A 194 -14.61 -7.02 -6.44
CA GLY A 194 -14.76 -5.84 -5.61
C GLY A 194 -15.98 -5.82 -4.70
N LEU A 195 -16.67 -6.96 -4.52
CA LEU A 195 -17.87 -7.05 -3.71
C LEU A 195 -17.58 -7.45 -2.26
N CYS A 196 -18.07 -6.64 -1.32
CA CYS A 196 -18.23 -7.01 0.08
C CYS A 196 -19.73 -7.28 0.34
N GLY A 197 -20.09 -8.55 0.51
CA GLY A 197 -21.50 -8.91 0.52
C GLY A 197 -22.18 -8.56 -0.80
N ASP A 198 -23.14 -7.63 -0.75
CA ASP A 198 -23.85 -7.10 -1.93
C ASP A 198 -23.40 -5.68 -2.30
N GLU A 199 -22.44 -5.11 -1.55
CA GLU A 199 -21.93 -3.75 -1.78
C GLU A 199 -20.69 -3.76 -2.69
N GLN A 200 -20.69 -2.94 -3.74
CA GLN A 200 -19.55 -2.74 -4.62
C GLN A 200 -18.59 -1.75 -3.98
N VAL A 201 -17.42 -2.22 -3.58
CA VAL A 201 -16.34 -1.41 -2.97
C VAL A 201 -15.39 -0.88 -4.03
N LEU A 202 -15.01 -1.74 -4.97
CA LEU A 202 -14.17 -1.42 -6.12
C LEU A 202 -14.82 -1.99 -7.38
N SER A 203 -14.76 -1.27 -8.50
CA SER A 203 -15.15 -1.82 -9.78
C SER A 203 -14.19 -2.94 -10.23
N GLN A 204 -14.61 -3.79 -11.15
CA GLN A 204 -13.71 -4.76 -11.78
C GLN A 204 -12.56 -4.05 -12.51
N GLU A 205 -12.84 -2.90 -13.14
CA GLU A 205 -11.81 -2.08 -13.81
C GLU A 205 -10.75 -1.57 -12.83
N ALA A 206 -11.17 -1.12 -11.64
CA ALA A 206 -10.26 -0.71 -10.57
C ALA A 206 -9.37 -1.88 -10.10
N LEU A 207 -9.93 -3.07 -9.93
CA LEU A 207 -9.17 -4.27 -9.57
C LEU A 207 -8.19 -4.68 -10.68
N ASP A 208 -8.63 -4.69 -11.93
CA ASP A 208 -7.79 -5.01 -13.08
C ASP A 208 -6.62 -4.03 -13.18
N THR A 209 -6.87 -2.75 -12.92
CA THR A 209 -5.86 -1.69 -12.86
C THR A 209 -4.87 -1.90 -11.72
N MET A 210 -5.38 -2.26 -10.53
CA MET A 210 -4.55 -2.50 -9.34
C MET A 210 -3.61 -3.71 -9.52
N HIS A 211 -4.11 -4.78 -10.13
CA HIS A 211 -3.40 -6.04 -10.30
C HIS A 211 -2.50 -6.07 -11.53
N ALA A 212 -2.65 -5.14 -12.48
CA ALA A 212 -1.83 -5.10 -13.68
C ALA A 212 -0.36 -4.82 -13.36
N ASP A 213 0.55 -5.49 -14.08
CA ASP A 213 1.98 -5.23 -14.01
C ASP A 213 2.31 -3.88 -14.69
N ARG A 214 2.38 -2.83 -13.90
CA ARG A 214 2.64 -1.47 -14.39
C ARG A 214 4.09 -1.20 -14.75
N ILE A 215 5.01 -1.94 -14.18
CA ILE A 215 6.44 -1.70 -14.36
C ILE A 215 7.07 -2.54 -15.48
N ALA A 216 6.31 -3.45 -16.08
CA ALA A 216 6.80 -4.31 -17.15
C ALA A 216 7.27 -3.53 -18.39
N ALA A 217 6.62 -2.40 -18.70
CA ALA A 217 6.94 -1.54 -19.83
C ALA A 217 7.89 -0.38 -19.47
N ALA A 218 7.87 0.06 -18.19
CA ALA A 218 8.57 1.27 -17.76
C ALA A 218 10.06 1.04 -17.43
N TYR A 219 10.47 -0.19 -17.09
CA TYR A 219 11.82 -0.46 -16.57
C TYR A 219 12.53 -1.65 -17.23
N ASP A 220 12.32 -1.91 -18.49
CA ASP A 220 12.78 -3.16 -19.12
C ASP A 220 12.38 -4.40 -18.30
N GLY A 221 11.33 -4.26 -17.52
CA GLY A 221 10.75 -5.34 -16.75
C GLY A 221 11.34 -5.61 -15.37
N SER A 222 12.19 -4.77 -14.78
CA SER A 222 12.86 -5.19 -13.55
C SER A 222 12.55 -4.35 -12.32
N ALA A 223 11.71 -4.85 -11.43
CA ALA A 223 11.56 -4.34 -10.04
C ALA A 223 12.33 -5.18 -8.99
N GLY A 224 12.81 -6.31 -9.32
CA GLY A 224 13.52 -7.25 -8.43
C GLY A 224 14.10 -8.41 -9.20
N GLY A 225 14.21 -8.24 -10.52
CA GLY A 225 14.62 -9.26 -11.47
C GLY A 225 13.55 -9.48 -12.54
N ALA A 226 13.92 -10.12 -13.65
CA ALA A 226 13.05 -10.31 -14.82
C ALA A 226 11.72 -11.05 -14.51
N GLY A 227 11.71 -11.88 -13.45
CA GLY A 227 10.54 -12.63 -13.01
C GLY A 227 9.58 -11.87 -12.09
N THR A 228 9.91 -10.63 -11.70
CA THR A 228 9.13 -9.88 -10.72
C THR A 228 8.54 -8.62 -11.33
N GLY A 229 7.23 -8.46 -11.23
CA GLY A 229 6.47 -7.27 -11.59
C GLY A 229 5.97 -6.52 -10.37
N TYR A 230 5.32 -5.38 -10.62
CA TYR A 230 4.63 -4.60 -9.60
C TYR A 230 3.40 -3.90 -10.17
N GLY A 231 2.29 -4.06 -9.48
CA GLY A 231 1.05 -3.33 -9.74
C GLY A 231 0.90 -2.11 -8.83
N MET A 232 -0.28 -1.90 -8.29
CA MET A 232 -0.54 -0.87 -7.28
C MET A 232 -0.67 -1.53 -5.90
N GLY A 233 0.43 -1.57 -5.14
CA GLY A 233 0.50 -2.21 -3.83
C GLY A 233 0.69 -3.73 -3.86
N TRP A 234 0.97 -4.32 -5.01
CA TRP A 234 1.18 -5.74 -5.18
C TRP A 234 2.45 -6.06 -5.95
N TRP A 235 3.28 -6.93 -5.40
CA TRP A 235 4.33 -7.63 -6.14
C TRP A 235 3.69 -8.73 -6.99
N ILE A 236 4.21 -8.93 -8.19
CA ILE A 236 3.70 -9.90 -9.15
C ILE A 236 4.80 -10.90 -9.47
N ASP A 237 4.55 -12.16 -9.21
CA ASP A 237 5.36 -13.24 -9.76
C ASP A 237 4.90 -13.50 -11.20
N ARG A 238 5.75 -13.17 -12.17
CA ARG A 238 5.42 -13.29 -13.59
C ARG A 238 5.36 -14.73 -14.09
N GLU A 239 5.94 -15.67 -13.36
CA GLU A 239 5.90 -17.10 -13.73
C GLU A 239 4.58 -17.72 -13.32
N SER A 240 4.14 -17.52 -12.08
CA SER A 240 2.90 -18.09 -11.55
C SER A 240 1.68 -17.18 -11.74
N GLY A 241 1.86 -15.88 -11.98
CA GLY A 241 0.79 -14.89 -11.95
C GLY A 241 0.30 -14.52 -10.54
N ARG A 242 0.85 -15.14 -9.50
CA ARG A 242 0.49 -14.84 -8.10
C ARG A 242 0.90 -13.43 -7.73
N ILE A 243 0.01 -12.74 -7.01
CA ILE A 243 0.31 -11.42 -6.46
C ILE A 243 0.40 -11.47 -4.94
N SER A 244 1.33 -10.70 -4.36
CA SER A 244 1.56 -10.67 -2.91
C SER A 244 2.15 -9.33 -2.47
N ASP A 245 2.05 -8.99 -1.18
CA ASP A 245 2.77 -7.87 -0.60
C ASP A 245 3.22 -8.17 0.84
N ALA A 246 4.40 -8.75 0.97
CA ALA A 246 4.95 -9.13 2.27
C ALA A 246 5.27 -7.89 3.12
N GLY A 247 4.79 -7.88 4.34
CA GLY A 247 5.09 -6.86 5.34
C GLY A 247 6.40 -7.10 6.07
N ALA A 248 7.09 -6.02 6.47
CA ALA A 248 8.38 -6.07 7.16
C ALA A 248 8.34 -6.89 8.47
N TYR A 249 7.15 -7.12 9.03
CA TYR A 249 6.96 -7.82 10.30
C TYR A 249 6.45 -9.27 10.13
N GLY A 250 6.54 -9.83 8.91
CA GLY A 250 6.24 -11.24 8.66
C GLY A 250 4.81 -11.54 8.23
N THR A 251 4.04 -10.54 7.85
CA THR A 251 2.74 -10.75 7.20
C THR A 251 2.94 -11.00 5.71
N VAL A 252 2.23 -11.97 5.13
CA VAL A 252 2.28 -12.26 3.70
C VAL A 252 0.87 -12.57 3.20
N PRO A 253 0.15 -11.58 2.67
CA PRO A 253 -1.04 -11.82 1.87
C PRO A 253 -0.64 -12.27 0.47
N TRP A 254 -1.43 -13.16 -0.13
CA TRP A 254 -1.32 -13.44 -1.56
C TRP A 254 -2.69 -13.76 -2.17
N LEU A 255 -2.78 -13.52 -3.45
CA LEU A 255 -3.90 -13.92 -4.31
C LEU A 255 -3.36 -14.75 -5.47
N ASP A 256 -4.01 -15.85 -5.74
CA ASP A 256 -3.94 -16.55 -7.00
C ASP A 256 -5.24 -16.27 -7.77
N LEU A 257 -5.11 -15.41 -8.79
CA LEU A 257 -6.27 -14.96 -9.55
C LEU A 257 -6.72 -15.99 -10.60
N GLU A 258 -5.84 -16.92 -10.99
CA GLU A 258 -6.17 -17.98 -11.93
C GLU A 258 -6.97 -19.09 -11.23
N ASP A 259 -6.51 -19.53 -10.07
CA ASP A 259 -7.18 -20.57 -9.26
C ASP A 259 -8.29 -19.99 -8.37
N GLY A 260 -8.38 -18.66 -8.27
CA GLY A 260 -9.48 -17.96 -7.61
C GLY A 260 -9.46 -18.08 -6.09
N TYR A 261 -8.29 -18.09 -5.46
CA TYR A 261 -8.18 -18.10 -4.01
C TYR A 261 -7.25 -17.01 -3.47
N GLY A 262 -7.37 -16.72 -2.19
CA GLY A 262 -6.45 -15.86 -1.45
C GLY A 262 -6.08 -16.47 -0.11
N ALA A 263 -4.89 -16.14 0.38
CA ALA A 263 -4.45 -16.56 1.68
C ALA A 263 -3.65 -15.46 2.40
N TYR A 264 -3.62 -15.53 3.70
CA TYR A 264 -2.93 -14.56 4.54
C TYR A 264 -2.14 -15.26 5.64
N LEU A 265 -0.82 -15.26 5.51
CA LEU A 265 0.10 -15.73 6.54
C LEU A 265 0.44 -14.57 7.48
N VAL A 266 0.32 -14.80 8.78
CA VAL A 266 0.71 -13.85 9.83
C VAL A 266 1.67 -14.54 10.78
N ILE A 267 2.89 -14.05 10.82
CA ILE A 267 3.90 -14.43 11.81
C ILE A 267 4.57 -13.16 12.34
N GLU A 268 5.14 -13.24 13.52
CA GLU A 268 5.98 -12.17 14.07
C GLU A 268 7.44 -12.47 13.72
N ALA A 269 7.90 -11.95 12.57
CA ALA A 269 9.22 -12.21 12.02
C ALA A 269 9.62 -11.13 11.01
N THR A 270 10.72 -11.32 10.30
CA THR A 270 11.09 -10.46 9.17
C THR A 270 10.27 -10.80 7.91
N SER A 271 10.21 -9.86 6.95
CA SER A 271 9.59 -10.14 5.64
C SER A 271 10.25 -11.31 4.91
N GLY A 272 11.57 -11.49 5.05
CA GLY A 272 12.30 -12.61 4.47
C GLY A 272 11.82 -13.95 5.04
N GLU A 273 11.73 -14.09 6.36
CA GLU A 273 11.21 -15.30 7.02
C GLU A 273 9.74 -15.55 6.68
N GLY A 274 8.94 -14.48 6.58
CA GLY A 274 7.55 -14.58 6.14
C GLY A 274 7.44 -15.13 4.71
N ASN A 275 8.19 -14.57 3.77
CA ASN A 275 8.23 -15.01 2.38
C ASN A 275 8.75 -16.45 2.25
N ASP A 276 9.81 -16.81 2.99
CA ASP A 276 10.36 -18.18 2.98
C ASP A 276 9.32 -19.20 3.46
N LEU A 277 8.53 -18.85 4.47
CA LEU A 277 7.47 -19.72 4.95
C LEU A 277 6.29 -19.77 3.96
N ALA A 278 5.86 -18.62 3.43
CA ALA A 278 4.77 -18.57 2.45
C ALA A 278 5.11 -19.40 1.20
N SER A 279 6.36 -19.32 0.71
CA SER A 279 6.80 -20.10 -0.46
C SER A 279 6.71 -21.60 -0.26
N GLN A 280 6.86 -22.10 0.96
CA GLN A 280 6.68 -23.52 1.30
C GLN A 280 5.21 -23.92 1.40
N LEU A 281 4.30 -22.96 1.51
CA LEU A 281 2.86 -23.19 1.65
C LEU A 281 2.13 -23.10 0.32
N TYR A 282 2.69 -22.43 -0.71
CA TYR A 282 2.00 -22.22 -1.98
C TYR A 282 1.47 -23.52 -2.59
N ASP A 283 2.33 -24.49 -2.87
CA ASP A 283 1.93 -25.78 -3.47
C ASP A 283 0.93 -26.55 -2.58
N ILE A 284 1.08 -26.45 -1.25
CA ILE A 284 0.18 -27.12 -0.29
C ILE A 284 -1.22 -26.52 -0.34
N VAL A 285 -1.31 -25.19 -0.46
CA VAL A 285 -2.58 -24.46 -0.55
C VAL A 285 -3.22 -24.70 -1.91
N ASP A 286 -2.43 -24.63 -3.00
CA ASP A 286 -2.88 -24.92 -4.36
C ASP A 286 -3.48 -26.34 -4.45
N ASP A 287 -2.76 -27.34 -3.93
CA ASP A 287 -3.25 -28.74 -3.88
C ASP A 287 -4.56 -28.86 -3.07
N ALA A 288 -4.67 -28.16 -1.95
CA ALA A 288 -5.86 -28.20 -1.11
C ALA A 288 -7.07 -27.52 -1.78
N VAL A 289 -6.87 -26.40 -2.45
CA VAL A 289 -7.91 -25.69 -3.20
C VAL A 289 -8.40 -26.54 -4.38
N ASN A 290 -7.49 -27.14 -5.14
CA ASN A 290 -7.81 -27.95 -6.32
C ASN A 290 -8.40 -29.34 -5.98
N ALA A 291 -8.30 -29.79 -4.72
CA ALA A 291 -8.89 -31.04 -4.26
C ALA A 291 -10.33 -30.92 -3.77
N GLY A 292 -10.83 -29.70 -3.54
CA GLY A 292 -12.19 -29.40 -3.03
C GLY A 292 -13.19 -29.14 -4.11
#